data_86cfc74dd5d0bc1c3911e3786b7c11d9
#
_entry.id   86cfc74dd5d0bc1c3911e3786b7c11d9
#
_cell.length_a   1.000
_cell.length_b   1.000
_cell.length_c   1.000
_cell.angle_alpha   90.00
_cell.angle_beta   90.00
_cell.angle_gamma   90.00
#
_symmetry.space_group_name_H-M   'P 1'
#
loop_
_entity.id
_entity.type
_entity.pdbx_description
1 polymer ?
#
loop_
_entity_poly.entity_id
_entity_poly.type
_entity_poly.pdbx_seq_one_letter_code
_entity_poly.pdbx_strand_id
1 'polypeptide(L)'
;VKSVSRADLAEDGAPFGPDCRKMLDVMLERVREFGFETDDNGGWYGDAWIGDRKTAVGIIGHLDVVPEGSDWKYPPYAATRVGDFLIGRGVSDNKSACVAGLYLMRMMRELGVPMKTGVRAVFGVSEETGMADLKHMVDEGKQPPVSLVLDGMFPVNYAQKSHMTGWSSIE
;
A
#
# COMPACT_ATOMS: atom_id res chain seq x y z
N VAL A 1 -10.55 -1.41 8.62
CA VAL A 1 -10.17 -0.03 8.97
C VAL A 1 -10.50 0.87 7.78
N LYS A 2 -11.18 1.99 8.02
CA LYS A 2 -11.34 3.08 7.06
C LYS A 2 -9.96 3.75 6.86
N SER A 3 -9.63 4.13 5.63
CA SER A 3 -8.34 4.76 5.29
C SER A 3 -8.47 5.63 4.04
N VAL A 4 -9.47 6.51 4.05
CA VAL A 4 -9.60 7.50 2.97
C VAL A 4 -8.53 8.58 3.18
N SER A 5 -7.69 8.78 2.17
CA SER A 5 -6.63 9.79 2.21
C SER A 5 -7.22 11.20 2.24
N ARG A 6 -6.81 12.01 3.21
CA ARG A 6 -7.30 13.36 3.51
C ARG A 6 -6.14 14.29 3.87
N ALA A 7 -5.46 14.80 2.85
CA ALA A 7 -4.36 15.76 3.05
C ALA A 7 -4.83 17.08 3.70
N ASP A 8 -6.10 17.41 3.61
CA ASP A 8 -6.73 18.56 4.30
C ASP A 8 -6.84 18.35 5.82
N LEU A 9 -6.67 17.11 6.30
CA LEU A 9 -6.61 16.74 7.72
C LEU A 9 -5.20 16.34 8.14
N ALA A 10 -4.18 16.81 7.42
CA ALA A 10 -2.79 16.49 7.72
C ALA A 10 -2.39 17.03 9.10
N GLU A 11 -1.63 16.20 9.83
CA GLU A 11 -1.00 16.55 11.11
C GLU A 11 0.39 15.90 11.19
N ASP A 12 1.15 16.22 12.22
CA ASP A 12 2.49 15.67 12.42
C ASP A 12 2.44 14.13 12.50
N GLY A 13 3.24 13.46 11.66
CA GLY A 13 3.23 12.01 11.52
C GLY A 13 2.01 11.40 10.81
N ALA A 14 1.07 12.22 10.32
CA ALA A 14 -0.12 11.78 9.60
C ALA A 14 -0.43 12.70 8.39
N PRO A 15 0.44 12.77 7.37
CA PRO A 15 0.31 13.71 6.25
C PRO A 15 -0.97 13.49 5.40
N PHE A 16 -1.59 12.33 5.50
CA PHE A 16 -2.83 11.99 4.78
C PHE A 16 -4.03 11.78 5.72
N GLY A 17 -3.94 12.37 6.92
CA GLY A 17 -4.98 12.35 7.92
C GLY A 17 -4.99 11.09 8.83
N PRO A 18 -5.79 11.14 9.90
CA PRO A 18 -5.75 10.16 10.99
C PRO A 18 -6.21 8.75 10.57
N ASP A 19 -7.12 8.63 9.59
CA ASP A 19 -7.61 7.33 9.13
C ASP A 19 -6.51 6.55 8.39
N CYS A 20 -5.71 7.22 7.55
CA CYS A 20 -4.55 6.62 6.87
C CYS A 20 -3.45 6.28 7.87
N ARG A 21 -3.17 7.17 8.84
CA ARG A 21 -2.22 6.90 9.93
C ARG A 21 -2.59 5.62 10.69
N LYS A 22 -3.84 5.53 11.13
CA LYS A 22 -4.36 4.35 11.83
C LYS A 22 -4.23 3.06 11.01
N MET A 23 -4.49 3.13 9.71
CA MET A 23 -4.36 1.95 8.84
C MET A 23 -2.89 1.54 8.70
N LEU A 24 -2.00 2.51 8.55
CA LEU A 24 -0.57 2.27 8.48
C LEU A 24 -0.06 1.63 9.78
N ASP A 25 -0.46 2.14 10.94
CA ASP A 25 -0.11 1.57 12.25
C ASP A 25 -0.52 0.09 12.36
N VAL A 26 -1.74 -0.24 11.94
CA VAL A 26 -2.24 -1.62 11.93
C VAL A 26 -1.37 -2.51 11.03
N MET A 27 -0.96 -2.02 9.87
CA MET A 27 -0.09 -2.79 8.96
C MET A 27 1.30 -2.98 9.56
N LEU A 28 1.91 -1.91 10.10
CA LEU A 28 3.25 -1.98 10.71
C LEU A 28 3.25 -2.88 11.97
N GLU A 29 2.17 -2.90 12.74
CA GLU A 29 2.00 -3.84 13.82
C GLU A 29 2.00 -5.29 13.31
N ARG A 30 1.25 -5.57 12.24
CA ARG A 30 1.24 -6.90 11.60
C ARG A 30 2.62 -7.31 11.07
N VAL A 31 3.38 -6.37 10.50
CA VAL A 31 4.76 -6.60 10.08
C VAL A 31 5.64 -7.05 11.27
N ARG A 32 5.52 -6.35 12.40
CA ARG A 32 6.26 -6.69 13.64
C ARG A 32 5.84 -8.04 14.21
N GLU A 33 4.54 -8.34 14.23
CA GLU A 33 4.03 -9.65 14.66
C GLU A 33 4.58 -10.81 13.82
N PHE A 34 4.81 -10.57 12.53
CA PHE A 34 5.47 -11.54 11.66
C PHE A 34 7.00 -11.58 11.86
N GLY A 35 7.55 -10.72 12.72
CA GLY A 35 8.97 -10.68 13.05
C GLY A 35 9.84 -10.09 11.92
N PHE A 36 9.28 -9.20 11.11
CA PHE A 36 10.05 -8.44 10.13
C PHE A 36 10.49 -7.10 10.69
N GLU A 37 11.62 -6.61 10.19
CA GLU A 37 12.02 -5.23 10.38
C GLU A 37 11.07 -4.32 9.61
N THR A 38 10.77 -3.16 10.18
CA THR A 38 9.85 -2.19 9.60
C THR A 38 10.30 -0.77 9.93
N ASP A 39 10.14 0.12 8.97
CA ASP A 39 10.32 1.55 9.15
C ASP A 39 8.99 2.27 8.93
N ASP A 40 8.70 3.23 9.80
CA ASP A 40 7.67 4.23 9.64
C ASP A 40 8.32 5.52 9.10
N ASN A 41 8.03 5.84 7.88
CA ASN A 41 8.63 6.99 7.20
C ASN A 41 7.80 8.26 7.43
N GLY A 42 7.63 8.64 8.71
CA GLY A 42 6.91 9.84 9.11
C GLY A 42 5.42 9.83 8.74
N GLY A 43 4.83 8.65 8.60
CA GLY A 43 3.44 8.49 8.20
C GLY A 43 3.18 8.66 6.70
N TRP A 44 4.23 8.93 5.90
CA TRP A 44 4.10 9.01 4.44
C TRP A 44 3.84 7.64 3.84
N TYR A 45 4.61 6.64 4.26
CA TYR A 45 4.47 5.24 3.90
C TYR A 45 5.17 4.38 4.95
N GLY A 46 4.84 3.11 5.01
CA GLY A 46 5.56 2.13 5.81
C GLY A 46 6.21 1.06 4.98
N ASP A 47 7.09 0.28 5.58
CA ASP A 47 7.69 -0.84 4.88
C ASP A 47 7.99 -2.05 5.77
N ALA A 48 8.26 -3.17 5.12
CA ALA A 48 8.73 -4.41 5.74
C ALA A 48 9.95 -4.93 4.97
N TRP A 49 10.93 -5.49 5.68
CA TRP A 49 12.19 -5.91 5.11
C TRP A 49 12.54 -7.36 5.43
N ILE A 50 13.14 -8.03 4.43
CA ILE A 50 13.80 -9.33 4.57
C ILE A 50 15.07 -9.35 3.72
N GLY A 51 16.17 -9.84 4.27
CA GLY A 51 17.46 -9.94 3.57
C GLY A 51 18.21 -8.62 3.47
N ASP A 52 19.03 -8.46 2.44
CA ASP A 52 19.89 -7.29 2.27
C ASP A 52 19.11 -6.06 1.84
N ARG A 53 19.07 -5.06 2.68
CA ARG A 53 18.39 -3.78 2.43
C ARG A 53 18.98 -2.97 1.26
N LYS A 54 20.28 -3.15 0.97
CA LYS A 54 20.97 -2.37 -0.08
C LYS A 54 20.58 -2.79 -1.50
N THR A 55 20.19 -4.05 -1.67
CA THR A 55 19.87 -4.62 -2.98
C THR A 55 18.42 -5.08 -3.10
N ALA A 56 17.54 -4.55 -2.26
CA ALA A 56 16.17 -5.04 -2.16
C ALA A 56 15.34 -4.76 -3.43
N VAL A 57 14.59 -5.76 -3.84
CA VAL A 57 13.49 -5.62 -4.80
C VAL A 57 12.26 -5.14 -4.06
N GLY A 58 11.58 -4.12 -4.58
CA GLY A 58 10.34 -3.58 -4.00
C GLY A 58 9.11 -4.41 -4.38
N ILE A 59 8.20 -4.58 -3.42
CA ILE A 59 6.83 -5.02 -3.63
C ILE A 59 5.95 -3.88 -3.12
N ILE A 60 5.27 -3.17 -4.03
CA ILE A 60 4.55 -1.95 -3.69
C ILE A 60 3.05 -2.18 -3.80
N GLY A 61 2.33 -1.77 -2.79
CA GLY A 61 0.87 -1.66 -2.77
C GLY A 61 0.44 -0.49 -1.91
N HIS A 62 -0.86 -0.19 -1.87
CA HIS A 62 -1.38 0.91 -1.08
C HIS A 62 -2.47 0.47 -0.09
N LEU A 63 -2.60 1.23 0.97
CA LEU A 63 -3.54 1.00 2.07
C LEU A 63 -4.68 1.99 2.09
N ASP A 64 -4.54 3.13 1.42
CA ASP A 64 -5.64 4.07 1.27
C ASP A 64 -6.70 3.53 0.32
N VAL A 65 -7.86 4.12 0.37
CA VAL A 65 -9.02 3.72 -0.41
C VAL A 65 -9.83 4.96 -0.81
N VAL A 66 -10.51 4.89 -1.95
CA VAL A 66 -11.52 5.89 -2.29
C VAL A 66 -12.68 5.89 -1.28
N PRO A 67 -13.42 6.99 -1.13
CA PRO A 67 -14.61 7.03 -0.30
C PRO A 67 -15.58 5.89 -0.65
N GLU A 68 -16.32 5.44 0.36
CA GLU A 68 -17.24 4.31 0.22
C GLU A 68 -18.36 4.52 -0.79
N GLY A 69 -18.82 5.76 -0.97
CA GLY A 69 -20.03 6.04 -1.77
C GLY A 69 -21.31 5.58 -1.08
N SER A 70 -22.34 5.26 -1.88
CA SER A 70 -23.67 4.82 -1.43
C SER A 70 -23.98 3.37 -1.81
N ASP A 71 -25.16 2.90 -1.41
CA ASP A 71 -25.81 1.66 -1.87
C ASP A 71 -25.09 0.35 -1.50
N TRP A 72 -24.30 0.37 -0.43
CA TRP A 72 -23.69 -0.83 0.10
C TRP A 72 -24.72 -1.75 0.77
N LYS A 73 -24.78 -3.00 0.30
CA LYS A 73 -25.59 -4.05 0.94
C LYS A 73 -25.02 -4.50 2.28
N TYR A 74 -23.70 -4.42 2.44
CA TYR A 74 -22.96 -4.79 3.66
C TYR A 74 -22.12 -3.60 4.11
N PRO A 75 -21.80 -3.48 5.42
CA PRO A 75 -20.98 -2.37 5.89
C PRO A 75 -19.65 -2.29 5.12
N PRO A 76 -19.31 -1.15 4.49
CA PRO A 76 -18.20 -1.06 3.53
C PRO A 76 -16.82 -1.37 4.13
N TYR A 77 -16.64 -1.16 5.43
CA TYR A 77 -15.36 -1.37 6.11
C TYR A 77 -15.33 -2.59 7.04
N ALA A 78 -16.33 -3.47 6.96
CA ALA A 78 -16.42 -4.67 7.81
C ALA A 78 -15.67 -5.90 7.24
N ALA A 79 -15.33 -5.89 5.94
CA ALA A 79 -14.82 -7.08 5.25
C ALA A 79 -15.73 -8.30 5.46
N THR A 80 -16.99 -8.15 5.11
CA THR A 80 -18.03 -9.17 5.36
C THR A 80 -17.83 -10.40 4.48
N ARG A 81 -17.72 -11.57 5.10
CA ARG A 81 -17.62 -12.84 4.37
C ARG A 81 -19.02 -13.35 3.99
N VAL A 82 -19.22 -13.63 2.70
CA VAL A 82 -20.47 -14.21 2.16
C VAL A 82 -20.08 -15.38 1.26
N GLY A 83 -20.25 -16.59 1.74
CA GLY A 83 -19.73 -17.79 1.06
C GLY A 83 -18.21 -17.71 0.88
N ASP A 84 -17.77 -17.75 -0.37
CA ASP A 84 -16.36 -17.67 -0.74
C ASP A 84 -15.89 -16.23 -1.07
N PHE A 85 -16.78 -15.26 -0.91
CA PHE A 85 -16.47 -13.86 -1.18
C PHE A 85 -16.20 -13.09 0.11
N LEU A 86 -15.24 -12.16 0.03
CA LEU A 86 -15.01 -11.14 1.03
C LEU A 86 -15.43 -9.78 0.43
N ILE A 87 -16.39 -9.12 1.07
CA ILE A 87 -17.01 -7.90 0.56
C ILE A 87 -16.64 -6.72 1.45
N GLY A 88 -16.05 -5.69 0.85
CA GLY A 88 -15.69 -4.46 1.55
C GLY A 88 -14.81 -3.54 0.71
N ARG A 89 -14.80 -2.26 1.06
CA ARG A 89 -13.90 -1.26 0.48
C ARG A 89 -12.46 -1.58 0.83
N GLY A 90 -11.56 -1.64 -0.18
CA GLY A 90 -10.16 -1.98 -0.02
C GLY A 90 -9.85 -3.49 0.01
N VAL A 91 -10.86 -4.36 -0.10
CA VAL A 91 -10.65 -5.82 -0.15
C VAL A 91 -9.93 -6.23 -1.44
N SER A 92 -10.28 -5.65 -2.57
CA SER A 92 -9.60 -5.89 -3.85
C SER A 92 -8.53 -4.84 -4.11
N ASP A 93 -8.88 -3.59 -3.95
CA ASP A 93 -8.09 -2.41 -4.24
C ASP A 93 -7.81 -1.65 -2.94
N ASN A 94 -6.59 -1.72 -2.37
CA ASN A 94 -5.46 -2.58 -2.75
C ASN A 94 -4.89 -3.32 -1.52
N LYS A 95 -5.58 -3.30 -0.35
CA LYS A 95 -5.12 -3.91 0.91
C LYS A 95 -4.84 -5.40 0.80
N SER A 96 -5.58 -6.13 -0.06
CA SER A 96 -5.31 -7.56 -0.31
C SER A 96 -3.93 -7.78 -0.90
N ALA A 97 -3.48 -6.92 -1.81
CA ALA A 97 -2.17 -6.98 -2.40
C ALA A 97 -1.06 -6.70 -1.37
N CYS A 98 -1.25 -5.70 -0.50
CA CYS A 98 -0.34 -5.44 0.62
C CYS A 98 -0.21 -6.65 1.55
N VAL A 99 -1.34 -7.27 1.90
CA VAL A 99 -1.37 -8.49 2.72
C VAL A 99 -0.69 -9.66 1.99
N ALA A 100 -0.99 -9.85 0.70
CA ALA A 100 -0.38 -10.92 -0.10
C ALA A 100 1.15 -10.75 -0.18
N GLY A 101 1.65 -9.53 -0.40
CA GLY A 101 3.08 -9.22 -0.39
C GLY A 101 3.75 -9.58 0.94
N LEU A 102 3.11 -9.22 2.06
CA LEU A 102 3.62 -9.54 3.39
C LEU A 102 3.65 -11.06 3.65
N TYR A 103 2.59 -11.78 3.25
CA TYR A 103 2.57 -13.25 3.35
C TYR A 103 3.57 -13.92 2.43
N LEU A 104 3.83 -13.38 1.23
CA LEU A 104 4.88 -13.87 0.35
C LEU A 104 6.25 -13.79 1.03
N MET A 105 6.58 -12.67 1.64
CA MET A 105 7.82 -12.51 2.41
C MET A 105 7.90 -13.53 3.55
N ARG A 106 6.79 -13.74 4.26
CA ARG A 106 6.70 -14.75 5.32
C ARG A 106 6.97 -16.17 4.79
N MET A 107 6.34 -16.54 3.67
CA MET A 107 6.58 -17.83 3.01
C MET A 107 8.04 -18.00 2.60
N MET A 108 8.66 -16.99 2.00
CA MET A 108 10.07 -17.03 1.61
C MET A 108 10.97 -17.33 2.81
N ARG A 109 10.70 -16.70 3.96
CA ARG A 109 11.46 -16.95 5.19
C ARG A 109 11.21 -18.34 5.77
N GLU A 110 9.95 -18.77 5.87
CA GLU A 110 9.57 -20.06 6.45
C GLU A 110 10.09 -21.26 5.62
N LEU A 111 10.14 -21.08 4.29
CA LEU A 111 10.67 -22.08 3.37
C LEU A 111 12.20 -22.01 3.22
N GLY A 112 12.87 -21.06 3.87
CA GLY A 112 14.31 -20.90 3.77
C GLY A 112 14.78 -20.61 2.34
N VAL A 113 14.01 -19.83 1.58
CA VAL A 113 14.35 -19.52 0.18
C VAL A 113 15.70 -18.81 0.13
N PRO A 114 16.70 -19.34 -0.62
CA PRO A 114 17.98 -18.66 -0.76
C PRO A 114 17.82 -17.34 -1.49
N MET A 115 18.15 -16.24 -0.82
CA MET A 115 18.00 -14.90 -1.39
C MET A 115 19.37 -14.32 -1.74
N LYS A 116 19.53 -13.85 -2.98
CA LYS A 116 20.71 -13.08 -3.42
C LYS A 116 20.50 -11.57 -3.23
N THR A 117 19.25 -11.16 -3.12
CA THR A 117 18.83 -9.77 -2.91
C THR A 117 17.81 -9.74 -1.77
N GLY A 118 17.66 -8.60 -1.12
CA GLY A 118 16.56 -8.42 -0.17
C GLY A 118 15.22 -8.22 -0.87
N VAL A 119 14.16 -8.25 -0.08
CA VAL A 119 12.82 -7.83 -0.49
C VAL A 119 12.32 -6.77 0.47
N ARG A 120 11.75 -5.70 -0.09
CA ARG A 120 11.11 -4.61 0.63
C ARG A 120 9.65 -4.53 0.22
N ALA A 121 8.71 -4.85 1.10
CA ALA A 121 7.32 -4.48 0.87
C ALA A 121 7.13 -3.01 1.28
N VAL A 122 6.48 -2.23 0.42
CA VAL A 122 6.15 -0.81 0.66
C VAL A 122 4.64 -0.67 0.70
N PHE A 123 4.15 0.00 1.75
CA PHE A 123 2.74 0.23 2.01
C PHE A 123 2.44 1.72 1.88
N GLY A 124 1.99 2.14 0.69
CA GLY A 124 1.55 3.51 0.42
C GLY A 124 0.23 3.84 1.11
N VAL A 125 -0.05 5.13 1.26
CA VAL A 125 -1.27 5.65 1.89
C VAL A 125 -1.89 6.85 1.16
N SER A 126 -1.50 7.09 -0.10
CA SER A 126 -1.98 8.22 -0.91
C SER A 126 -2.06 7.89 -2.41
N GLU A 127 -2.21 6.63 -2.79
CA GLU A 127 -2.29 6.22 -4.19
C GLU A 127 -3.50 6.86 -4.87
N GLU A 128 -4.67 6.72 -4.28
CA GLU A 128 -5.98 7.18 -4.77
C GLU A 128 -6.10 8.72 -4.87
N THR A 129 -5.12 9.43 -4.31
CA THR A 129 -5.09 10.90 -4.28
C THR A 129 -3.85 11.50 -4.96
N GLY A 130 -3.17 10.70 -5.80
CA GLY A 130 -2.09 11.18 -6.67
C GLY A 130 -0.68 10.80 -6.23
N MET A 131 -0.51 9.77 -5.42
CA MET A 131 0.79 9.15 -5.07
C MET A 131 1.81 10.10 -4.43
N ALA A 132 1.36 11.06 -3.61
CA ALA A 132 2.26 12.00 -2.96
C ALA A 132 3.24 11.32 -1.99
N ASP A 133 2.84 10.20 -1.41
CA ASP A 133 3.64 9.31 -0.57
C ASP A 133 4.82 8.68 -1.33
N LEU A 134 4.56 8.06 -2.48
CA LEU A 134 5.62 7.47 -3.31
C LEU A 134 6.49 8.54 -3.95
N LYS A 135 5.91 9.69 -4.30
CA LYS A 135 6.71 10.83 -4.76
C LYS A 135 7.68 11.28 -3.67
N HIS A 136 7.24 11.40 -2.43
CA HIS A 136 8.10 11.72 -1.29
C HIS A 136 9.25 10.70 -1.14
N MET A 137 8.95 9.39 -1.27
CA MET A 137 9.97 8.33 -1.25
C MET A 137 11.03 8.51 -2.34
N VAL A 138 10.60 8.90 -3.56
CA VAL A 138 11.51 9.16 -4.69
C VAL A 138 12.34 10.42 -4.46
N ASP A 139 11.73 11.48 -3.97
CA ASP A 139 12.42 12.75 -3.68
C ASP A 139 13.50 12.57 -2.58
N GLU A 140 13.30 11.61 -1.66
CA GLU A 140 14.30 11.20 -0.67
C GLU A 140 15.36 10.21 -1.19
N GLY A 141 15.25 9.75 -2.43
CA GLY A 141 16.15 8.74 -3.02
C GLY A 141 16.04 7.36 -2.37
N LYS A 142 14.90 7.05 -1.75
CA LYS A 142 14.65 5.80 -1.02
C LYS A 142 13.91 4.73 -1.84
N GLN A 143 13.61 4.99 -3.11
CA GLN A 143 12.93 4.03 -3.96
C GLN A 143 13.78 2.77 -4.22
N PRO A 144 13.17 1.57 -4.23
CA PRO A 144 13.88 0.37 -4.66
C PRO A 144 14.31 0.47 -6.13
N PRO A 145 15.47 -0.09 -6.50
CA PRO A 145 15.97 -0.03 -7.90
C PRO A 145 15.06 -0.74 -8.90
N VAL A 146 14.33 -1.75 -8.43
CA VAL A 146 13.31 -2.50 -9.18
C VAL A 146 12.13 -2.74 -8.27
N SER A 147 10.93 -2.56 -8.79
CA SER A 147 9.70 -2.77 -8.02
C SER A 147 8.65 -3.53 -8.82
N LEU A 148 7.91 -4.37 -8.11
CA LEU A 148 6.66 -4.97 -8.55
C LEU A 148 5.52 -4.20 -7.89
N VAL A 149 4.70 -3.53 -8.69
CA VAL A 149 3.50 -2.85 -8.20
C VAL A 149 2.33 -3.82 -8.31
N LEU A 150 1.74 -4.16 -7.16
CA LEU A 150 0.67 -5.15 -7.06
C LEU A 150 -0.71 -4.51 -7.25
N ASP A 151 -0.87 -3.73 -8.31
CA ASP A 151 -2.07 -2.94 -8.57
C ASP A 151 -2.48 -2.97 -10.04
N GLY A 152 -2.39 -4.12 -10.62
CA GLY A 152 -2.73 -4.34 -12.01
C GLY A 152 -3.28 -5.74 -12.27
N MET A 153 -3.91 -5.88 -13.43
CA MET A 153 -4.39 -7.18 -13.92
C MET A 153 -3.30 -7.90 -14.70
N PHE A 154 -3.37 -9.22 -14.75
CA PHE A 154 -2.53 -10.01 -15.65
C PHE A 154 -2.93 -9.80 -17.12
N PRO A 155 -1.96 -9.88 -18.06
CA PRO A 155 -0.52 -10.16 -17.87
C PRO A 155 0.24 -9.00 -17.24
N VAL A 156 1.49 -9.25 -16.79
CA VAL A 156 2.35 -8.23 -16.22
C VAL A 156 2.54 -7.06 -17.19
N ASN A 157 2.21 -5.87 -16.76
CA ASN A 157 2.46 -4.63 -17.49
C ASN A 157 3.84 -4.09 -17.11
N TYR A 158 4.70 -3.83 -18.10
CA TYR A 158 6.04 -3.26 -17.89
C TYR A 158 6.15 -1.80 -18.35
N ALA A 159 5.11 -1.28 -18.96
CA ALA A 159 5.00 0.12 -19.37
C ALA A 159 3.53 0.51 -19.53
N GLN A 160 3.22 1.76 -19.27
CA GLN A 160 1.91 2.35 -19.55
C GLN A 160 2.07 3.75 -20.13
N LYS A 161 1.04 4.22 -20.82
CA LYS A 161 0.98 5.61 -21.31
C LYS A 161 0.74 6.55 -20.14
N SER A 162 1.28 7.75 -20.21
CA SER A 162 0.93 8.81 -19.26
C SER A 162 -0.55 9.17 -19.37
N HIS A 163 -1.15 9.52 -18.26
CA HIS A 163 -2.52 10.02 -18.15
C HIS A 163 -2.49 11.50 -17.74
N MET A 164 -3.33 12.29 -18.36
CA MET A 164 -3.51 13.70 -17.99
C MET A 164 -5.01 14.01 -17.95
N THR A 165 -5.47 14.56 -16.85
CA THR A 165 -6.85 15.06 -16.68
C THR A 165 -6.82 16.57 -16.56
N GLY A 166 -7.69 17.25 -17.29
CA GLY A 166 -7.84 18.69 -17.23
C GLY A 166 -9.31 19.11 -17.23
N TRP A 167 -9.58 20.26 -16.66
CA TRP A 167 -10.90 20.88 -16.66
C TRP A 167 -10.84 22.17 -17.49
N SER A 168 -11.84 22.41 -18.31
CA SER A 168 -12.03 23.69 -19.01
C SER A 168 -13.46 24.19 -18.76
N SER A 169 -13.59 25.49 -18.47
CA SER A 169 -14.89 26.19 -18.43
C SER A 169 -14.96 27.19 -19.56
N ILE A 170 -16.12 27.31 -20.20
CA ILE A 170 -16.43 28.36 -21.17
C ILE A 170 -17.48 29.22 -20.50
N GLU A 171 -17.18 30.52 -20.33
CA GLU A 171 -18.12 31.55 -19.89
C GLU A 171 -18.89 32.12 -21.08
#